data_26f5697d2e12435edad170632f5dfc84
#
_entry.id   26f5697d2e12435edad170632f5dfc84
#
_cell.length_a   1.000
_cell.length_b   1.000
_cell.length_c   1.000
_cell.angle_alpha   90.00
_cell.angle_beta   90.00
_cell.angle_gamma   90.00
#
_symmetry.space_group_name_H-M   'P 1'
#
loop_
_entity.id
_entity.type
_entity.pdbx_description
1 polymer ?
#
loop_
_entity_poly.entity_id
_entity_poly.type
_entity_poly.pdbx_seq_one_letter_code
_entity_poly.pdbx_strand_id
1 'polypeptide(L)'
;MDKISKEPTPNIIKYVNKGVASFKLGKINDSIQSFKNATKENPNLNLVHNNLGISYLELGMYSKALKHFVKALKINENDLGAMINLVNVLTLYKPNNKDEHPLIHIDYVIGQNLINYNEENLSNILIKSNDHIKKYNKNLYSNETQLFRKNSTNLNCKRHFKVFNEYNIIPKYCFSCYKVQINLSNVVDLIKLFLVFNNLYLKNNNIRKCIVEMRQNIKGNYKGYIYCESISEAQDIVKKINQKIKEANISNFNLNIKHGCSEYYKSYPAFEKISNDEDKEFKYFSNWEEKEKSIDLREPSRLKKDQKIWGETLKGIHLSDILTINNWICYADATGDYSYKKIYNNYVNNGLIKKNLENQINFRKENF
;
A
#
# COMPACT_ATOMS: atom_id res chain seq x y z
N MET A 1 -23.05 28.04 21.05
CA MET A 1 -23.42 28.61 19.74
C MET A 1 -23.42 27.51 18.74
N ASP A 2 -24.58 26.97 18.45
CA ASP A 2 -24.77 25.82 17.57
C ASP A 2 -24.39 26.19 16.14
N LYS A 3 -23.36 25.54 15.62
CA LYS A 3 -23.05 25.59 14.17
C LYS A 3 -24.11 24.76 13.46
N ILE A 4 -25.21 25.40 13.09
CA ILE A 4 -26.18 24.83 12.14
C ILE A 4 -25.41 24.51 10.87
N SER A 5 -25.18 23.24 10.63
CA SER A 5 -24.71 22.75 9.32
C SER A 5 -25.85 22.99 8.33
N LYS A 6 -25.81 24.14 7.62
CA LYS A 6 -26.75 24.39 6.52
C LYS A 6 -26.66 23.18 5.55
N GLU A 7 -27.81 22.59 5.27
CA GLU A 7 -27.90 21.56 4.22
C GLU A 7 -27.23 22.07 2.94
N PRO A 8 -26.51 21.19 2.20
CA PRO A 8 -25.83 21.61 1.00
C PRO A 8 -26.83 22.11 -0.04
N THR A 9 -26.59 23.33 -0.56
CA THR A 9 -27.43 23.89 -1.62
C THR A 9 -27.40 23.02 -2.87
N PRO A 10 -28.44 23.06 -3.74
CA PRO A 10 -28.47 22.33 -5.01
C PRO A 10 -27.21 22.54 -5.88
N ASN A 11 -26.64 23.75 -5.84
CA ASN A 11 -25.39 24.06 -6.54
C ASN A 11 -24.21 23.31 -5.97
N ILE A 12 -24.07 23.20 -4.66
CA ILE A 12 -23.00 22.45 -3.99
C ILE A 12 -23.08 20.97 -4.40
N ILE A 13 -24.26 20.38 -4.34
CA ILE A 13 -24.50 18.98 -4.73
C ILE A 13 -24.10 18.78 -6.20
N LYS A 14 -24.49 19.68 -7.09
CA LYS A 14 -24.12 19.65 -8.51
C LYS A 14 -22.60 19.68 -8.71
N TYR A 15 -21.88 20.58 -8.02
CA TYR A 15 -20.41 20.67 -8.12
C TYR A 15 -19.72 19.45 -7.56
N VAL A 16 -20.17 18.92 -6.43
CA VAL A 16 -19.62 17.71 -5.82
C VAL A 16 -19.78 16.51 -6.75
N ASN A 17 -21.00 16.29 -7.27
CA ASN A 17 -21.27 15.18 -8.20
C ASN A 17 -20.43 15.29 -9.48
N LYS A 18 -20.33 16.50 -10.06
CA LYS A 18 -19.48 16.75 -11.21
C LYS A 18 -18.01 16.47 -10.91
N GLY A 19 -17.51 16.90 -9.74
CA GLY A 19 -16.14 16.64 -9.30
C GLY A 19 -15.84 15.15 -9.19
N VAL A 20 -16.74 14.39 -8.54
CA VAL A 20 -16.59 12.93 -8.40
C VAL A 20 -16.65 12.22 -9.77
N ALA A 21 -17.57 12.62 -10.64
CA ALA A 21 -17.68 12.05 -11.99
C ALA A 21 -16.41 12.32 -12.81
N SER A 22 -15.91 13.57 -12.80
CA SER A 22 -14.67 13.94 -13.49
C SER A 22 -13.47 13.16 -12.97
N PHE A 23 -13.37 12.97 -11.63
CA PHE A 23 -12.32 12.16 -11.02
C PHE A 23 -12.35 10.71 -11.53
N LYS A 24 -13.54 10.08 -11.51
CA LYS A 24 -13.72 8.71 -12.01
C LYS A 24 -13.32 8.57 -13.49
N LEU A 25 -13.55 9.59 -14.29
CA LEU A 25 -13.13 9.65 -15.70
C LEU A 25 -11.65 9.99 -15.91
N GLY A 26 -10.87 10.19 -14.84
CA GLY A 26 -9.47 10.59 -14.93
C GLY A 26 -9.24 12.07 -15.31
N LYS A 27 -10.30 12.88 -15.39
CA LYS A 27 -10.25 14.33 -15.66
C LYS A 27 -9.96 15.10 -14.38
N ILE A 28 -8.75 14.91 -13.82
CA ILE A 28 -8.42 15.34 -12.45
C ILE A 28 -8.48 16.88 -12.31
N ASN A 29 -8.04 17.64 -13.32
CA ASN A 29 -8.12 19.11 -13.28
C ASN A 29 -9.57 19.61 -13.26
N ASP A 30 -10.49 18.97 -14.01
CA ASP A 30 -11.91 19.30 -13.99
C ASP A 30 -12.54 18.97 -12.63
N SER A 31 -12.12 17.85 -12.04
CA SER A 31 -12.50 17.46 -10.67
C SER A 31 -12.10 18.53 -9.65
N ILE A 32 -10.83 18.96 -9.68
CA ILE A 32 -10.33 20.02 -8.80
C ILE A 32 -11.13 21.32 -8.98
N GLN A 33 -11.39 21.72 -10.22
CA GLN A 33 -12.14 22.94 -10.48
C GLN A 33 -13.57 22.87 -9.95
N SER A 34 -14.22 21.72 -10.10
CA SER A 34 -15.58 21.48 -9.59
C SER A 34 -15.62 21.52 -8.06
N PHE A 35 -14.67 20.86 -7.37
CA PHE A 35 -14.58 20.93 -5.91
C PHE A 35 -14.22 22.34 -5.40
N LYS A 36 -13.37 23.10 -6.11
CA LYS A 36 -13.13 24.52 -5.79
C LYS A 36 -14.37 25.37 -5.90
N ASN A 37 -15.24 25.14 -6.87
CA ASN A 37 -16.50 25.84 -6.98
C ASN A 37 -17.42 25.51 -5.80
N ALA A 38 -17.48 24.23 -5.38
CA ALA A 38 -18.19 23.86 -4.16
C ALA A 38 -17.66 24.56 -2.90
N THR A 39 -16.32 24.72 -2.76
CA THR A 39 -15.73 25.44 -1.61
C THR A 39 -15.94 26.95 -1.63
N LYS A 40 -16.20 27.55 -2.79
CA LYS A 40 -16.60 28.98 -2.87
C LYS A 40 -18.00 29.19 -2.30
N GLU A 41 -18.93 28.25 -2.56
CA GLU A 41 -20.28 28.30 -2.00
C GLU A 41 -20.30 28.03 -0.50
N ASN A 42 -19.55 27.02 -0.07
CA ASN A 42 -19.40 26.71 1.35
C ASN A 42 -17.98 26.20 1.66
N PRO A 43 -17.13 27.03 2.31
CA PRO A 43 -15.76 26.68 2.64
C PRO A 43 -15.63 25.67 3.81
N ASN A 44 -16.73 25.34 4.51
CA ASN A 44 -16.75 24.49 5.69
C ASN A 44 -17.31 23.07 5.40
N LEU A 45 -17.06 22.54 4.21
CA LEU A 45 -17.45 21.19 3.80
C LEU A 45 -16.22 20.26 3.87
N ASN A 46 -16.10 19.48 4.95
CA ASN A 46 -15.00 18.53 5.14
C ASN A 46 -14.87 17.54 3.98
N LEU A 47 -15.98 16.98 3.49
CA LEU A 47 -15.98 16.05 2.36
C LEU A 47 -15.36 16.67 1.09
N VAL A 48 -15.64 17.95 0.81
CA VAL A 48 -15.11 18.62 -0.39
C VAL A 48 -13.60 18.84 -0.24
N HIS A 49 -13.15 19.21 0.96
CA HIS A 49 -11.71 19.34 1.21
C HIS A 49 -11.01 17.98 1.15
N ASN A 50 -11.58 16.92 1.68
CA ASN A 50 -11.01 15.58 1.53
C ASN A 50 -10.89 15.17 0.04
N ASN A 51 -11.93 15.40 -0.77
CA ASN A 51 -11.91 15.10 -2.21
C ASN A 51 -10.90 15.98 -3.00
N LEU A 52 -10.73 17.24 -2.63
CA LEU A 52 -9.66 18.09 -3.17
C LEU A 52 -8.28 17.52 -2.84
N GLY A 53 -8.08 17.08 -1.60
CA GLY A 53 -6.85 16.42 -1.17
C GLY A 53 -6.54 15.19 -2.01
N ILE A 54 -7.53 14.32 -2.22
CA ILE A 54 -7.39 13.13 -3.07
C ILE A 54 -7.05 13.52 -4.53
N SER A 55 -7.71 14.54 -5.07
CA SER A 55 -7.47 15.00 -6.43
C SER A 55 -6.05 15.58 -6.60
N TYR A 56 -5.56 16.32 -5.62
CA TYR A 56 -4.17 16.81 -5.62
C TYR A 56 -3.15 15.70 -5.43
N LEU A 57 -3.46 14.68 -4.62
CA LEU A 57 -2.62 13.49 -4.43
C LEU A 57 -2.44 12.76 -5.76
N GLU A 58 -3.51 12.60 -6.54
CA GLU A 58 -3.47 11.97 -7.86
C GLU A 58 -2.56 12.71 -8.86
N LEU A 59 -2.38 14.03 -8.70
CA LEU A 59 -1.45 14.84 -9.49
C LEU A 59 -0.02 14.89 -8.90
N GLY A 60 0.26 14.19 -7.79
CA GLY A 60 1.54 14.27 -7.08
C GLY A 60 1.77 15.60 -6.36
N MET A 61 0.74 16.40 -6.15
CA MET A 61 0.81 17.69 -5.46
C MET A 61 0.66 17.51 -3.95
N TYR A 62 1.57 16.77 -3.33
CA TYR A 62 1.47 16.28 -1.94
C TYR A 62 1.27 17.38 -0.90
N SER A 63 1.98 18.52 -1.02
CA SER A 63 1.83 19.65 -0.12
C SER A 63 0.40 20.22 -0.15
N LYS A 64 -0.21 20.34 -1.34
CA LYS A 64 -1.60 20.79 -1.47
C LYS A 64 -2.58 19.75 -0.95
N ALA A 65 -2.34 18.47 -1.23
CA ALA A 65 -3.14 17.37 -0.70
C ALA A 65 -3.16 17.40 0.83
N LEU A 66 -1.99 17.48 1.48
CA LEU A 66 -1.86 17.57 2.93
C LEU A 66 -2.66 18.74 3.52
N LYS A 67 -2.49 19.96 2.95
CA LYS A 67 -3.24 21.14 3.41
C LYS A 67 -4.76 20.94 3.38
N HIS A 68 -5.26 20.28 2.34
CA HIS A 68 -6.69 20.01 2.23
C HIS A 68 -7.18 18.93 3.18
N PHE A 69 -6.40 17.87 3.44
CA PHE A 69 -6.73 16.87 4.45
C PHE A 69 -6.74 17.48 5.87
N VAL A 70 -5.73 18.29 6.19
CA VAL A 70 -5.71 19.04 7.47
C VAL A 70 -6.93 19.96 7.59
N LYS A 71 -7.31 20.65 6.52
CA LYS A 71 -8.50 21.50 6.54
C LYS A 71 -9.79 20.71 6.74
N ALA A 72 -9.92 19.53 6.09
CA ALA A 72 -11.05 18.64 6.31
C ALA A 72 -11.16 18.23 7.79
N LEU A 73 -10.04 17.88 8.42
CA LEU A 73 -9.99 17.49 9.84
C LEU A 73 -10.23 18.65 10.81
N LYS A 74 -9.83 19.88 10.46
CA LYS A 74 -10.18 21.07 11.24
C LYS A 74 -11.69 21.36 11.22
N ILE A 75 -12.41 20.95 10.17
CA ILE A 75 -13.87 21.07 10.05
C ILE A 75 -14.57 19.92 10.78
N ASN A 76 -14.10 18.69 10.58
CA ASN A 76 -14.60 17.49 11.25
C ASN A 76 -13.43 16.60 11.66
N GLU A 77 -13.06 16.70 12.94
CA GLU A 77 -11.95 15.94 13.53
C GLU A 77 -12.15 14.42 13.55
N ASN A 78 -13.40 13.97 13.40
CA ASN A 78 -13.77 12.56 13.40
C ASN A 78 -13.90 11.96 11.98
N ASP A 79 -13.53 12.70 10.93
CA ASP A 79 -13.53 12.18 9.56
C ASP A 79 -12.39 11.16 9.37
N LEU A 80 -12.72 9.87 9.56
CA LEU A 80 -11.77 8.78 9.44
C LEU A 80 -11.16 8.72 8.03
N GLY A 81 -11.93 9.05 6.97
CA GLY A 81 -11.41 9.07 5.60
C GLY A 81 -10.32 10.12 5.42
N ALA A 82 -10.53 11.33 5.95
CA ALA A 82 -9.53 12.38 5.91
C ALA A 82 -8.30 12.05 6.78
N MET A 83 -8.48 11.39 7.95
CA MET A 83 -7.37 10.92 8.77
C MET A 83 -6.48 9.92 8.01
N ILE A 84 -7.08 8.90 7.40
CA ILE A 84 -6.35 7.88 6.63
C ILE A 84 -5.62 8.51 5.44
N ASN A 85 -6.27 9.42 4.72
CA ASN A 85 -5.65 10.11 3.59
C ASN A 85 -4.49 11.01 4.05
N LEU A 86 -4.61 11.70 5.18
CA LEU A 86 -3.51 12.47 5.77
C LEU A 86 -2.34 11.57 6.15
N VAL A 87 -2.61 10.46 6.84
CA VAL A 87 -1.59 9.49 7.25
C VAL A 87 -0.87 8.90 6.02
N ASN A 88 -1.61 8.61 4.95
CA ASN A 88 -1.02 8.05 3.74
C ASN A 88 -0.12 9.06 2.99
N VAL A 89 -0.51 10.34 2.93
CA VAL A 89 0.33 11.35 2.27
C VAL A 89 1.64 11.61 3.00
N LEU A 90 1.70 11.38 4.32
CA LEU A 90 2.92 11.51 5.12
C LEU A 90 3.99 10.48 4.73
N THR A 91 3.61 9.35 4.14
CA THR A 91 4.58 8.39 3.59
C THR A 91 5.27 8.88 2.31
N LEU A 92 4.78 9.95 1.69
CA LEU A 92 5.25 10.51 0.41
C LEU A 92 5.77 11.94 0.53
N TYR A 93 5.42 12.63 1.60
CA TYR A 93 5.75 14.04 1.79
C TYR A 93 6.02 14.37 3.25
N LYS A 94 7.15 15.02 3.51
CA LYS A 94 7.54 15.51 4.83
C LYS A 94 7.11 16.97 4.98
N PRO A 95 6.14 17.29 5.87
CA PRO A 95 5.71 18.67 6.11
C PRO A 95 6.81 19.50 6.77
N ASN A 96 6.87 20.80 6.46
CA ASN A 96 7.79 21.73 7.11
C ASN A 96 7.40 22.03 8.56
N ASN A 97 6.09 22.04 8.86
CA ASN A 97 5.55 22.26 10.20
C ASN A 97 4.97 20.95 10.75
N LYS A 98 5.68 20.36 11.72
CA LYS A 98 5.24 19.12 12.40
C LYS A 98 4.04 19.34 13.32
N ASP A 99 3.77 20.55 13.75
CA ASP A 99 2.73 20.88 14.72
C ASP A 99 1.45 21.40 14.05
N GLU A 100 1.37 21.37 12.72
CA GLU A 100 0.18 21.79 11.95
C GLU A 100 -1.06 20.95 12.27
N HIS A 101 -0.87 19.67 12.61
CA HIS A 101 -1.92 18.74 13.01
C HIS A 101 -1.36 17.59 13.87
N PRO A 102 -2.09 17.08 14.89
CA PRO A 102 -1.61 16.02 15.78
C PRO A 102 -1.11 14.76 15.05
N LEU A 103 -1.77 14.33 13.97
CA LEU A 103 -1.31 13.17 13.18
C LEU A 103 0.05 13.40 12.51
N ILE A 104 0.36 14.63 12.11
CA ILE A 104 1.68 15.00 11.56
C ILE A 104 2.73 14.90 12.67
N HIS A 105 2.40 15.41 13.87
CA HIS A 105 3.28 15.31 15.02
C HIS A 105 3.56 13.86 15.42
N ILE A 106 2.53 13.03 15.46
CA ILE A 106 2.66 11.60 15.78
C ILE A 106 3.56 10.91 14.74
N ASP A 107 3.34 11.14 13.44
CA ASP A 107 4.19 10.58 12.38
C ASP A 107 5.65 11.02 12.52
N TYR A 108 5.87 12.30 12.82
CA TYR A 108 7.21 12.83 13.09
C TYR A 108 7.89 12.12 14.28
N VAL A 109 7.19 11.95 15.40
CA VAL A 109 7.72 11.26 16.60
C VAL A 109 8.05 9.80 16.30
N ILE A 110 7.17 9.11 15.57
CA ILE A 110 7.41 7.73 15.12
C ILE A 110 8.66 7.66 14.25
N GLY A 111 8.82 8.58 13.32
CA GLY A 111 9.96 8.63 12.40
C GLY A 111 11.31 8.93 13.06
N GLN A 112 11.35 9.42 14.32
CA GLN A 112 12.59 9.63 15.08
C GLN A 112 13.14 8.34 15.72
N ASN A 113 12.40 7.23 15.70
CA ASN A 113 12.89 6.00 16.31
C ASN A 113 14.08 5.42 15.55
N LEU A 114 15.14 5.07 16.28
CA LEU A 114 16.25 4.31 15.73
C LEU A 114 15.79 2.90 15.40
N ILE A 115 16.06 2.47 14.17
CA ILE A 115 15.66 1.14 13.71
C ILE A 115 16.73 0.14 14.09
N ASN A 116 16.39 -0.78 15.00
CA ASN A 116 17.14 -1.96 15.34
C ASN A 116 16.21 -3.17 15.21
N TYR A 117 16.76 -4.35 14.89
CA TYR A 117 16.01 -5.58 14.63
C TYR A 117 15.75 -6.42 15.90
N ASN A 118 16.23 -6.00 17.08
CA ASN A 118 15.99 -6.72 18.33
C ASN A 118 14.54 -6.53 18.83
N GLU A 119 14.06 -7.50 19.61
CA GLU A 119 12.68 -7.53 20.09
C GLU A 119 12.37 -6.35 21.04
N GLU A 120 13.32 -5.91 21.82
CA GLU A 120 13.16 -4.76 22.73
C GLU A 120 12.91 -3.47 21.97
N ASN A 121 13.71 -3.19 20.93
CA ASN A 121 13.50 -2.00 20.10
C ASN A 121 12.15 -2.04 19.38
N LEU A 122 11.76 -3.19 18.80
CA LEU A 122 10.46 -3.38 18.17
C LEU A 122 9.32 -3.14 19.17
N SER A 123 9.44 -3.68 20.38
CA SER A 123 8.48 -3.48 21.46
C SER A 123 8.34 -2.00 21.82
N ASN A 124 9.45 -1.30 22.03
CA ASN A 124 9.46 0.11 22.36
C ASN A 124 8.80 0.98 21.27
N ILE A 125 9.10 0.72 19.98
CA ILE A 125 8.49 1.42 18.86
C ILE A 125 6.97 1.19 18.85
N LEU A 126 6.51 -0.06 18.96
CA LEU A 126 5.10 -0.40 18.89
C LEU A 126 4.31 0.17 20.08
N ILE A 127 4.83 0.03 21.31
CA ILE A 127 4.16 0.53 22.52
C ILE A 127 4.02 2.05 22.45
N LYS A 128 5.12 2.78 22.26
CA LYS A 128 5.11 4.25 22.20
C LYS A 128 4.22 4.77 21.08
N SER A 129 4.31 4.17 19.88
CA SER A 129 3.49 4.59 18.74
C SER A 129 2.00 4.38 19.00
N ASN A 130 1.62 3.22 19.54
CA ASN A 130 0.23 2.93 19.85
C ASN A 130 -0.33 3.78 21.00
N ASP A 131 0.50 4.17 21.97
CA ASP A 131 0.09 5.10 23.03
C ASP A 131 -0.22 6.50 22.46
N HIS A 132 0.60 6.99 21.51
CA HIS A 132 0.30 8.25 20.83
C HIS A 132 -0.99 8.16 19.99
N ILE A 133 -1.19 7.06 19.26
CA ILE A 133 -2.39 6.82 18.45
C ILE A 133 -3.64 6.81 19.36
N LYS A 134 -3.62 6.05 20.45
CA LYS A 134 -4.74 5.93 21.40
C LYS A 134 -5.09 7.27 22.06
N LYS A 135 -4.08 8.06 22.43
CA LYS A 135 -4.29 9.40 23.02
C LYS A 135 -4.96 10.36 22.04
N TYR A 136 -4.65 10.25 20.75
CA TYR A 136 -5.26 11.09 19.73
C TYR A 136 -6.67 10.60 19.36
N ASN A 137 -6.80 9.36 18.91
CA ASN A 137 -8.06 8.76 18.53
C ASN A 137 -7.98 7.23 18.61
N LYS A 138 -8.67 6.66 19.60
CA LYS A 138 -8.72 5.19 19.80
C LYS A 138 -9.35 4.41 18.64
N ASN A 139 -10.08 5.09 17.76
CA ASN A 139 -10.74 4.48 16.60
C ASN A 139 -9.94 4.67 15.30
N LEU A 140 -8.73 5.27 15.37
CA LEU A 140 -7.87 5.38 14.19
C LEU A 140 -7.33 4.00 13.83
N TYR A 141 -7.70 3.52 12.65
CA TYR A 141 -7.25 2.25 12.09
C TYR A 141 -7.05 2.36 10.58
N SER A 142 -6.34 1.41 10.00
CA SER A 142 -6.20 1.21 8.57
C SER A 142 -6.76 -0.16 8.17
N ASN A 143 -7.27 -0.30 6.95
CA ASN A 143 -7.65 -1.60 6.38
C ASN A 143 -6.51 -2.23 5.58
N GLU A 144 -5.34 -1.57 5.52
CA GLU A 144 -4.21 -2.06 4.76
C GLU A 144 -3.57 -3.29 5.41
N THR A 145 -3.23 -4.26 4.58
CA THR A 145 -2.53 -5.48 4.98
C THR A 145 -1.18 -5.62 4.29
N GLN A 146 -0.82 -4.65 3.47
CA GLN A 146 0.42 -4.60 2.68
C GLN A 146 1.18 -3.32 2.98
N LEU A 147 2.46 -3.45 3.30
CA LEU A 147 3.38 -2.33 3.41
C LEU A 147 4.32 -2.29 2.21
N PHE A 148 4.38 -1.13 1.59
CA PHE A 148 5.23 -0.90 0.43
C PHE A 148 6.37 0.06 0.75
N ARG A 149 7.50 -0.18 0.08
CA ARG A 149 8.52 0.83 -0.21
C ARG A 149 8.61 0.94 -1.72
N LYS A 150 8.14 2.07 -2.25
CA LYS A 150 7.98 2.30 -3.69
C LYS A 150 9.01 3.30 -4.18
N ASN A 151 9.54 3.04 -5.35
CA ASN A 151 10.12 4.08 -6.20
C ASN A 151 9.00 4.80 -6.99
N SER A 152 9.37 5.71 -7.88
CA SER A 152 8.40 6.43 -8.72
C SER A 152 7.89 5.61 -9.92
N THR A 153 8.26 4.33 -10.05
CA THR A 153 7.83 3.47 -11.17
C THR A 153 6.41 2.99 -10.95
N ASN A 154 5.59 3.10 -11.98
CA ASN A 154 4.27 2.51 -12.00
C ASN A 154 4.33 1.14 -12.70
N LEU A 155 4.16 0.07 -11.95
CA LEU A 155 4.08 -1.29 -12.52
C LEU A 155 2.79 -1.53 -13.32
N ASN A 156 1.81 -0.63 -13.20
CA ASN A 156 0.52 -0.67 -13.90
C ASN A 156 -0.25 -2.01 -13.81
N CYS A 157 -0.09 -2.72 -12.68
CA CYS A 157 -0.67 -4.05 -12.50
C CYS A 157 -2.20 -4.08 -12.68
N LYS A 158 -2.92 -2.98 -12.36
CA LYS A 158 -4.39 -2.92 -12.58
C LYS A 158 -4.74 -3.07 -14.06
N ARG A 159 -4.00 -2.37 -14.95
CA ARG A 159 -4.17 -2.53 -16.40
C ARG A 159 -3.83 -3.95 -16.84
N HIS A 160 -2.73 -4.51 -16.31
CA HIS A 160 -2.29 -5.86 -16.68
C HIS A 160 -3.33 -6.91 -16.31
N PHE A 161 -3.90 -6.85 -15.11
CA PHE A 161 -4.99 -7.74 -14.71
C PHE A 161 -6.27 -7.51 -15.51
N LYS A 162 -6.57 -6.28 -15.93
CA LYS A 162 -7.71 -6.02 -16.79
C LYS A 162 -7.54 -6.69 -18.17
N VAL A 163 -6.37 -6.56 -18.77
CA VAL A 163 -6.02 -7.25 -20.03
C VAL A 163 -6.18 -8.76 -19.88
N PHE A 164 -5.62 -9.33 -18.81
CA PHE A 164 -5.71 -10.77 -18.55
C PHE A 164 -7.17 -11.23 -18.33
N ASN A 165 -7.92 -10.54 -17.50
CA ASN A 165 -9.29 -10.91 -17.17
C ASN A 165 -10.24 -10.81 -18.37
N GLU A 166 -10.01 -9.85 -19.28
CA GLU A 166 -10.87 -9.64 -20.44
C GLU A 166 -10.51 -10.56 -21.62
N TYR A 167 -9.22 -10.76 -21.87
CA TYR A 167 -8.75 -11.47 -23.06
C TYR A 167 -8.03 -12.78 -22.76
N ASN A 168 -7.82 -13.11 -21.49
CA ASN A 168 -7.01 -14.26 -21.08
C ASN A 168 -5.64 -14.28 -21.76
N ILE A 169 -4.93 -13.14 -21.79
CA ILE A 169 -3.58 -13.02 -22.34
C ILE A 169 -2.65 -12.41 -21.29
N ILE A 170 -1.37 -12.78 -21.31
CA ILE A 170 -0.36 -12.19 -20.43
C ILE A 170 0.18 -10.91 -21.08
N PRO A 171 0.08 -9.73 -20.44
CA PRO A 171 0.63 -8.50 -21.00
C PRO A 171 2.13 -8.55 -21.21
N LYS A 172 2.60 -7.92 -22.29
CA LYS A 172 4.02 -7.93 -22.70
C LYS A 172 4.98 -7.53 -21.58
N TYR A 173 4.63 -6.53 -20.81
CA TYR A 173 5.44 -6.07 -19.65
C TYR A 173 5.66 -7.17 -18.60
N CYS A 174 4.71 -8.09 -18.44
CA CYS A 174 4.79 -9.14 -17.42
C CYS A 174 5.87 -10.20 -17.74
N PHE A 175 6.33 -10.28 -18.97
CA PHE A 175 7.42 -11.18 -19.39
C PHE A 175 8.79 -10.75 -18.87
N SER A 176 9.00 -9.48 -18.58
CA SER A 176 10.20 -8.97 -17.92
C SER A 176 10.01 -8.76 -16.41
N CYS A 177 8.85 -9.14 -15.86
CA CYS A 177 8.56 -8.93 -14.43
C CYS A 177 8.96 -10.15 -13.62
N TYR A 178 10.04 -10.03 -12.84
CA TYR A 178 10.48 -11.03 -11.87
C TYR A 178 10.24 -10.53 -10.45
N LYS A 179 10.15 -11.45 -9.50
CA LYS A 179 9.97 -11.14 -8.08
C LYS A 179 10.86 -12.03 -7.23
N VAL A 180 11.69 -11.44 -6.41
CA VAL A 180 12.28 -12.16 -5.28
C VAL A 180 11.19 -12.28 -4.22
N GLN A 181 10.74 -13.49 -3.95
CA GLN A 181 9.77 -13.81 -2.91
C GLN A 181 10.50 -14.34 -1.69
N ILE A 182 10.16 -13.79 -0.54
CA ILE A 182 10.61 -14.20 0.78
C ILE A 182 9.41 -14.77 1.53
N ASN A 183 9.43 -16.05 1.90
CA ASN A 183 8.43 -16.66 2.75
C ASN A 183 8.95 -16.73 4.17
N LEU A 184 8.11 -16.37 5.13
CA LEU A 184 8.43 -16.28 6.56
C LEU A 184 7.46 -17.12 7.38
N SER A 185 7.89 -17.53 8.56
CA SER A 185 7.13 -18.43 9.44
C SER A 185 6.23 -17.69 10.44
N ASN A 186 6.56 -16.44 10.80
CA ASN A 186 5.86 -15.70 11.86
C ASN A 186 5.80 -14.19 11.59
N VAL A 187 4.93 -13.49 12.33
CA VAL A 187 4.70 -12.05 12.14
C VAL A 187 5.86 -11.18 12.60
N VAL A 188 6.64 -11.60 13.60
CA VAL A 188 7.81 -10.83 14.08
C VAL A 188 8.86 -10.78 12.99
N ASP A 189 9.10 -11.87 12.30
CA ASP A 189 10.00 -11.93 11.15
C ASP A 189 9.50 -11.08 9.98
N LEU A 190 8.17 -11.00 9.77
CA LEU A 190 7.59 -10.09 8.77
C LEU A 190 7.85 -8.62 9.12
N ILE A 191 7.71 -8.24 10.38
CA ILE A 191 8.00 -6.88 10.86
C ILE A 191 9.50 -6.59 10.69
N LYS A 192 10.38 -7.50 11.07
CA LYS A 192 11.83 -7.37 10.85
C LYS A 192 12.17 -7.24 9.36
N LEU A 193 11.57 -8.05 8.50
CA LEU A 193 11.77 -7.96 7.05
C LEU A 193 11.33 -6.60 6.50
N PHE A 194 10.23 -6.05 6.99
CA PHE A 194 9.80 -4.71 6.61
C PHE A 194 10.84 -3.65 6.99
N LEU A 195 11.45 -3.73 8.17
CA LEU A 195 12.53 -2.84 8.57
C LEU A 195 13.80 -3.04 7.71
N VAL A 196 14.12 -4.29 7.36
CA VAL A 196 15.18 -4.58 6.39
C VAL A 196 14.88 -3.89 5.05
N PHE A 197 13.65 -4.01 4.54
CA PHE A 197 13.23 -3.37 3.29
C PHE A 197 13.31 -1.84 3.34
N ASN A 198 13.03 -1.25 4.49
CA ASN A 198 13.12 0.19 4.69
C ASN A 198 14.59 0.70 4.58
N ASN A 199 15.55 -0.09 5.04
CA ASN A 199 16.98 0.25 5.06
C ASN A 199 17.76 -0.34 3.86
N LEU A 200 17.12 -1.19 3.06
CA LEU A 200 17.78 -1.88 1.95
C LEU A 200 18.10 -0.91 0.82
N TYR A 201 19.39 -0.74 0.52
CA TYR A 201 19.83 -0.01 -0.65
C TYR A 201 19.87 -0.94 -1.88
N LEU A 202 19.08 -0.60 -2.89
CA LEU A 202 19.06 -1.22 -4.22
C LEU A 202 19.36 -0.18 -5.28
N LYS A 203 20.14 -0.53 -6.32
CA LYS A 203 20.56 0.40 -7.37
C LYS A 203 19.37 1.12 -8.01
N ASN A 204 18.31 0.40 -8.31
CA ASN A 204 17.09 0.89 -8.96
C ASN A 204 16.00 1.25 -7.94
N ASN A 205 16.32 1.26 -6.63
CA ASN A 205 15.35 1.42 -5.54
C ASN A 205 14.05 0.63 -5.77
N ASN A 206 14.20 -0.63 -6.17
CA ASN A 206 13.12 -1.52 -6.58
C ASN A 206 11.93 -1.48 -5.62
N ILE A 207 10.73 -1.53 -6.19
CA ILE A 207 9.51 -1.67 -5.39
C ILE A 207 9.60 -2.95 -4.58
N ARG A 208 9.33 -2.84 -3.28
CA ARG A 208 9.30 -3.96 -2.34
C ARG A 208 8.11 -3.86 -1.42
N LYS A 209 7.58 -5.01 -1.02
CA LYS A 209 6.42 -5.05 -0.12
C LYS A 209 6.47 -6.23 0.83
N CYS A 210 5.94 -6.02 2.02
CA CYS A 210 5.60 -7.06 2.98
C CYS A 210 4.08 -7.21 3.06
N ILE A 211 3.60 -8.44 3.18
CA ILE A 211 2.16 -8.73 3.24
C ILE A 211 1.85 -9.88 4.20
N VAL A 212 0.67 -9.85 4.79
CA VAL A 212 -0.02 -11.04 5.24
C VAL A 212 -0.84 -11.61 4.08
N GLU A 213 -0.72 -12.91 3.81
CA GLU A 213 -1.37 -13.54 2.66
C GLU A 213 -2.83 -13.82 2.95
N MET A 214 -3.70 -13.12 2.24
CA MET A 214 -5.14 -13.17 2.44
C MET A 214 -5.87 -14.08 1.45
N ARG A 215 -5.19 -14.50 0.37
CA ARG A 215 -5.79 -15.36 -0.66
C ARG A 215 -5.89 -16.79 -0.15
N GLN A 216 -7.07 -17.37 -0.23
CA GLN A 216 -7.38 -18.69 0.30
C GLN A 216 -6.47 -19.80 -0.24
N ASN A 217 -6.19 -19.78 -1.53
CA ASN A 217 -5.47 -20.86 -2.23
C ASN A 217 -3.95 -20.71 -2.24
N ILE A 218 -3.40 -19.73 -1.51
CA ILE A 218 -1.95 -19.45 -1.54
C ILE A 218 -1.33 -19.82 -0.19
N LYS A 219 -0.45 -20.81 -0.20
CA LYS A 219 0.25 -21.30 1.00
C LYS A 219 1.18 -20.23 1.60
N GLY A 220 1.33 -20.27 2.93
CA GLY A 220 2.20 -19.39 3.71
C GLY A 220 1.53 -18.05 4.06
N ASN A 221 1.62 -17.65 5.33
CA ASN A 221 0.91 -16.50 5.88
C ASN A 221 1.65 -15.18 5.67
N TYR A 222 2.98 -15.21 5.67
CA TYR A 222 3.82 -14.00 5.71
C TYR A 222 4.80 -13.98 4.56
N LYS A 223 4.77 -12.91 3.75
CA LYS A 223 5.58 -12.83 2.54
C LYS A 223 6.16 -11.44 2.32
N GLY A 224 7.41 -11.43 1.86
CA GLY A 224 8.03 -10.26 1.26
C GLY A 224 8.20 -10.45 -0.24
N TYR A 225 8.16 -9.35 -0.99
CA TYR A 225 8.43 -9.32 -2.43
C TYR A 225 9.33 -8.15 -2.79
N ILE A 226 10.31 -8.39 -3.67
CA ILE A 226 11.07 -7.33 -4.35
C ILE A 226 10.85 -7.51 -5.84
N TYR A 227 10.42 -6.46 -6.54
CA TYR A 227 10.12 -6.49 -7.97
C TYR A 227 11.38 -6.18 -8.77
N CYS A 228 11.64 -6.99 -9.78
CA CYS A 228 12.83 -6.93 -10.63
C CYS A 228 12.42 -6.89 -12.11
N GLU A 229 13.26 -6.31 -12.94
CA GLU A 229 13.03 -6.16 -14.38
C GLU A 229 13.76 -7.24 -15.22
N SER A 230 14.57 -8.07 -14.56
CA SER A 230 15.25 -9.20 -15.20
C SER A 230 15.55 -10.31 -14.19
N ILE A 231 15.83 -11.51 -14.71
CA ILE A 231 16.26 -12.65 -13.91
C ILE A 231 17.63 -12.41 -13.26
N SER A 232 18.57 -11.78 -13.96
CA SER A 232 19.90 -11.46 -13.44
C SER A 232 19.83 -10.50 -12.27
N GLU A 233 19.01 -9.44 -12.39
CA GLU A 233 18.76 -8.52 -11.28
C GLU A 233 18.16 -9.25 -10.07
N ALA A 234 17.19 -10.15 -10.30
CA ALA A 234 16.57 -10.92 -9.22
C ALA A 234 17.60 -11.83 -8.51
N GLN A 235 18.51 -12.47 -9.25
CA GLN A 235 19.58 -13.30 -8.69
C GLN A 235 20.54 -12.49 -7.82
N ASP A 236 20.93 -11.29 -8.24
CA ASP A 236 21.80 -10.41 -7.46
C ASP A 236 21.11 -9.88 -6.20
N ILE A 237 19.82 -9.57 -6.30
CA ILE A 237 19.01 -9.17 -5.16
C ILE A 237 18.85 -10.32 -4.16
N VAL A 238 18.68 -11.57 -4.62
CA VAL A 238 18.63 -12.75 -3.73
C VAL A 238 19.90 -12.85 -2.88
N LYS A 239 21.10 -12.70 -3.48
CA LYS A 239 22.36 -12.73 -2.72
C LYS A 239 22.38 -11.63 -1.64
N LYS A 240 22.03 -10.41 -2.03
CA LYS A 240 22.05 -9.25 -1.15
C LYS A 240 21.02 -9.34 -0.02
N ILE A 241 19.79 -9.70 -0.33
CA ILE A 241 18.72 -9.79 0.68
C ILE A 241 18.95 -10.94 1.65
N ASN A 242 19.49 -12.06 1.20
CA ASN A 242 19.85 -13.21 2.04
C ASN A 242 20.81 -12.79 3.18
N GLN A 243 21.83 -11.99 2.84
CA GLN A 243 22.73 -11.45 3.85
C GLN A 243 22.00 -10.55 4.85
N LYS A 244 21.17 -9.60 4.36
CA LYS A 244 20.46 -8.64 5.22
C LYS A 244 19.41 -9.29 6.14
N ILE A 245 18.77 -10.35 5.69
CA ILE A 245 17.83 -11.14 6.49
C ILE A 245 18.56 -11.84 7.64
N LYS A 246 19.75 -12.40 7.39
CA LYS A 246 20.60 -12.99 8.44
C LYS A 246 21.07 -11.97 9.46
N GLU A 247 21.52 -10.79 9.00
CA GLU A 247 21.92 -9.68 9.88
C GLU A 247 20.77 -9.21 10.78
N ALA A 248 19.51 -9.36 10.34
CA ALA A 248 18.32 -9.05 11.11
C ALA A 248 17.85 -10.19 12.04
N ASN A 249 18.63 -11.28 12.16
CA ASN A 249 18.30 -12.45 12.96
C ASN A 249 16.92 -13.05 12.62
N ILE A 250 16.63 -13.13 11.32
CA ILE A 250 15.48 -13.88 10.79
C ILE A 250 15.98 -15.27 10.43
N SER A 251 15.50 -16.30 11.14
CA SER A 251 16.07 -17.64 11.03
C SER A 251 15.34 -18.56 10.04
N ASN A 252 14.01 -18.51 10.05
CA ASN A 252 13.18 -19.44 9.28
C ASN A 252 12.56 -18.73 8.07
N PHE A 253 13.29 -18.71 6.96
CA PHE A 253 12.82 -18.11 5.72
C PHE A 253 13.18 -18.96 4.50
N ASN A 254 12.45 -18.77 3.41
CA ASN A 254 12.74 -19.33 2.11
C ASN A 254 12.74 -18.23 1.07
N LEU A 255 13.76 -18.23 0.21
CA LEU A 255 13.92 -17.31 -0.92
C LEU A 255 13.71 -18.05 -2.22
N ASN A 256 12.84 -17.53 -3.06
CA ASN A 256 12.68 -18.01 -4.44
C ASN A 256 12.44 -16.85 -5.41
N ILE A 257 12.80 -17.07 -6.67
CA ILE A 257 12.49 -16.13 -7.73
C ILE A 257 11.23 -16.64 -8.43
N LYS A 258 10.29 -15.71 -8.69
CA LYS A 258 9.07 -15.97 -9.44
C LYS A 258 9.02 -15.13 -10.70
N HIS A 259 8.50 -15.71 -11.76
CA HIS A 259 8.22 -15.01 -13.00
C HIS A 259 6.78 -14.46 -12.99
N GLY A 260 6.60 -13.19 -13.20
CA GLY A 260 5.30 -12.54 -13.28
C GLY A 260 4.38 -12.73 -12.06
N CYS A 261 3.10 -12.89 -12.33
CA CYS A 261 2.05 -13.05 -11.32
C CYS A 261 1.47 -14.47 -11.37
N SER A 262 1.28 -15.09 -10.19
CA SER A 262 0.75 -16.45 -10.05
C SER A 262 -0.67 -16.62 -10.62
N GLU A 263 -1.40 -15.54 -10.77
CA GLU A 263 -2.73 -15.52 -11.37
C GLU A 263 -2.72 -15.99 -12.84
N TYR A 264 -1.60 -15.85 -13.53
CA TYR A 264 -1.43 -16.30 -14.93
C TYR A 264 -1.15 -17.82 -15.06
N TYR A 265 -0.63 -18.44 -14.00
CA TYR A 265 -0.12 -19.81 -14.06
C TYR A 265 -1.19 -20.86 -14.35
N LYS A 266 -2.44 -20.61 -13.91
CA LYS A 266 -3.56 -21.51 -14.21
C LYS A 266 -3.85 -21.60 -15.71
N SER A 267 -3.80 -20.48 -16.43
CA SER A 267 -4.03 -20.43 -17.88
C SER A 267 -2.76 -20.75 -18.67
N TYR A 268 -1.60 -20.41 -18.13
CA TYR A 268 -0.30 -20.55 -18.78
C TYR A 268 0.74 -21.16 -17.83
N PRO A 269 0.69 -22.50 -17.57
CA PRO A 269 1.63 -23.13 -16.64
C PRO A 269 3.11 -23.02 -17.06
N ALA A 270 3.36 -22.93 -18.37
CA ALA A 270 4.72 -22.75 -18.91
C ALA A 270 5.31 -21.38 -18.54
N PHE A 271 4.49 -20.35 -18.29
CA PHE A 271 4.92 -19.02 -17.90
C PHE A 271 5.54 -18.97 -16.48
N GLU A 272 5.20 -19.91 -15.61
CA GLU A 272 5.80 -20.00 -14.28
C GLU A 272 7.28 -20.39 -14.33
N LYS A 273 7.64 -21.18 -15.32
CA LYS A 273 8.97 -21.79 -15.44
C LYS A 273 10.00 -20.72 -15.84
N ILE A 274 11.05 -20.60 -15.03
CA ILE A 274 12.22 -19.82 -15.37
C ILE A 274 13.21 -20.77 -15.99
N SER A 275 13.49 -20.61 -17.30
CA SER A 275 14.47 -21.39 -18.03
C SER A 275 15.71 -20.56 -18.33
N ASN A 276 16.89 -21.17 -18.23
CA ASN A 276 18.14 -20.56 -18.74
C ASN A 276 18.31 -20.81 -20.25
N ASP A 277 17.39 -21.55 -20.84
CA ASP A 277 17.37 -21.92 -22.26
C ASP A 277 16.26 -21.08 -22.94
N GLU A 278 16.67 -20.11 -23.76
CA GLU A 278 15.76 -19.18 -24.44
C GLU A 278 14.75 -19.89 -25.36
N ASP A 279 15.08 -21.09 -25.86
CA ASP A 279 14.21 -21.87 -26.74
C ASP A 279 13.07 -22.56 -25.98
N LYS A 280 13.21 -22.72 -24.65
CA LYS A 280 12.19 -23.33 -23.78
C LYS A 280 11.37 -22.29 -23.00
N GLU A 281 11.69 -21.00 -23.15
CA GLU A 281 10.96 -19.93 -22.49
C GLU A 281 9.61 -19.68 -23.18
N PHE A 282 8.56 -19.52 -22.38
CA PHE A 282 7.25 -19.12 -22.87
C PHE A 282 7.30 -17.70 -23.43
N LYS A 283 7.08 -17.54 -24.72
CA LYS A 283 7.24 -16.26 -25.43
C LYS A 283 5.89 -15.52 -25.59
N TYR A 284 5.97 -14.20 -25.67
CA TYR A 284 4.84 -13.33 -25.97
C TYR A 284 4.35 -13.54 -27.41
N PHE A 285 3.04 -13.71 -27.60
CA PHE A 285 2.46 -13.88 -28.93
C PHE A 285 2.15 -12.51 -29.56
N SER A 286 2.58 -12.31 -30.81
CA SER A 286 2.43 -11.03 -31.52
C SER A 286 0.95 -10.58 -31.66
N ASN A 287 0.03 -11.51 -31.83
CA ASN A 287 -1.41 -11.25 -31.95
C ASN A 287 -2.05 -10.74 -30.62
N TRP A 288 -1.33 -10.77 -29.47
CA TRP A 288 -1.80 -10.22 -28.20
C TRP A 288 -1.69 -8.70 -28.13
N GLU A 289 -0.80 -8.09 -28.92
CA GLU A 289 -0.55 -6.67 -28.89
C GLU A 289 -1.78 -5.82 -29.22
N GLU A 290 -2.58 -6.25 -30.21
CA GLU A 290 -3.82 -5.55 -30.57
C GLU A 290 -4.86 -5.56 -29.45
N LYS A 291 -4.96 -6.69 -28.72
CA LYS A 291 -5.85 -6.81 -27.57
C LYS A 291 -5.42 -5.90 -26.42
N GLU A 292 -4.11 -5.82 -26.15
CA GLU A 292 -3.59 -4.87 -25.17
C GLU A 292 -3.90 -3.41 -25.55
N LYS A 293 -3.65 -3.04 -26.82
CA LYS A 293 -3.96 -1.70 -27.35
C LYS A 293 -5.44 -1.33 -27.20
N SER A 294 -6.35 -2.30 -27.38
CA SER A 294 -7.78 -2.05 -27.23
C SER A 294 -8.18 -1.66 -25.81
N ILE A 295 -7.49 -2.20 -24.79
CA ILE A 295 -7.67 -1.76 -23.39
C ILE A 295 -7.15 -0.33 -23.23
N ASP A 296 -5.95 -0.02 -23.75
CA ASP A 296 -5.34 1.30 -23.60
C ASP A 296 -6.18 2.42 -24.22
N LEU A 297 -6.90 2.13 -25.31
CA LEU A 297 -7.81 3.07 -25.97
C LEU A 297 -9.08 3.38 -25.15
N ARG A 298 -9.56 2.41 -24.36
CA ARG A 298 -10.78 2.53 -23.56
C ARG A 298 -10.54 3.06 -22.14
N GLU A 299 -9.29 3.00 -21.68
CA GLU A 299 -8.98 3.35 -20.30
C GLU A 299 -8.72 4.85 -20.11
N PRO A 300 -9.09 5.41 -18.95
CA PRO A 300 -8.71 6.75 -18.57
C PRO A 300 -7.20 6.97 -18.59
N SER A 301 -6.77 8.18 -18.93
CA SER A 301 -5.34 8.55 -19.03
C SER A 301 -4.50 8.17 -17.81
N ARG A 302 -5.09 8.17 -16.61
CA ARG A 302 -4.43 7.77 -15.35
C ARG A 302 -4.00 6.30 -15.29
N LEU A 303 -4.53 5.44 -16.15
CA LEU A 303 -4.14 4.04 -16.24
C LEU A 303 -3.11 3.78 -17.35
N LYS A 304 -2.72 4.81 -18.10
CA LYS A 304 -1.71 4.68 -19.15
C LYS A 304 -0.32 4.47 -18.55
N LYS A 305 0.50 3.68 -19.27
CA LYS A 305 1.79 3.17 -18.85
C LYS A 305 2.78 4.22 -18.34
N ASP A 306 2.74 5.43 -18.90
CA ASP A 306 3.78 6.45 -18.69
C ASP A 306 3.42 7.48 -17.60
N GLN A 307 2.31 7.30 -16.89
CA GLN A 307 1.94 8.22 -15.81
C GLN A 307 2.55 7.79 -14.47
N LYS A 308 3.37 8.66 -13.90
CA LYS A 308 3.77 8.56 -12.49
C LYS A 308 2.55 8.81 -11.62
N ILE A 309 1.98 7.75 -11.04
CA ILE A 309 0.78 7.86 -10.20
C ILE A 309 1.17 8.14 -8.74
N TRP A 310 2.36 7.73 -8.31
CA TRP A 310 2.80 7.84 -6.92
C TRP A 310 4.24 8.33 -6.84
N GLY A 311 4.52 9.13 -5.81
CA GLY A 311 5.90 9.50 -5.46
C GLY A 311 6.65 8.34 -4.83
N GLU A 312 7.94 8.54 -4.66
CA GLU A 312 8.80 7.63 -3.92
C GLU A 312 8.42 7.65 -2.43
N THR A 313 8.32 6.46 -1.81
CA THR A 313 8.06 6.36 -0.38
C THR A 313 9.25 6.89 0.41
N LEU A 314 9.01 7.78 1.36
CA LEU A 314 10.03 8.31 2.26
C LEU A 314 10.64 7.19 3.10
N LYS A 315 11.93 7.34 3.44
CA LYS A 315 12.61 6.44 4.38
C LYS A 315 12.13 6.71 5.81
N GLY A 316 12.17 5.69 6.63
CA GLY A 316 11.74 5.75 8.02
C GLY A 316 10.49 4.93 8.28
N ILE A 317 10.08 4.90 9.54
CA ILE A 317 8.81 4.30 9.95
C ILE A 317 7.79 5.43 10.02
N HIS A 318 6.61 5.19 9.45
CA HIS A 318 5.50 6.12 9.39
C HIS A 318 4.33 5.65 10.25
N LEU A 319 3.46 6.57 10.61
CA LEU A 319 2.21 6.25 11.30
C LEU A 319 1.37 5.22 10.51
N SER A 320 1.32 5.34 9.18
CA SER A 320 0.67 4.35 8.29
C SER A 320 1.24 2.94 8.46
N ASP A 321 2.55 2.82 8.65
CA ASP A 321 3.21 1.52 8.85
C ASP A 321 2.76 0.88 10.16
N ILE A 322 2.70 1.65 11.24
CA ILE A 322 2.25 1.16 12.55
C ILE A 322 0.80 0.67 12.49
N LEU A 323 -0.08 1.43 11.82
CA LEU A 323 -1.48 1.01 11.66
C LEU A 323 -1.59 -0.32 10.89
N THR A 324 -0.75 -0.52 9.87
CA THR A 324 -0.72 -1.78 9.10
C THR A 324 -0.08 -2.92 9.89
N ILE A 325 0.98 -2.64 10.66
CA ILE A 325 1.60 -3.65 11.55
C ILE A 325 0.59 -4.11 12.61
N ASN A 326 -0.24 -3.23 13.13
CA ASN A 326 -1.32 -3.60 14.03
C ASN A 326 -2.28 -4.61 13.37
N ASN A 327 -2.59 -4.44 12.08
CA ASN A 327 -3.39 -5.41 11.32
C ASN A 327 -2.67 -6.76 11.16
N TRP A 328 -1.35 -6.76 10.96
CA TRP A 328 -0.57 -7.99 10.90
C TRP A 328 -0.59 -8.75 12.22
N ILE A 329 -0.52 -8.04 13.35
CA ILE A 329 -0.63 -8.63 14.68
C ILE A 329 -2.03 -9.23 14.89
N CYS A 330 -3.09 -8.51 14.46
CA CYS A 330 -4.46 -9.03 14.49
C CYS A 330 -4.62 -10.32 13.66
N TYR A 331 -4.01 -10.34 12.49
CA TYR A 331 -4.02 -11.52 11.63
C TYR A 331 -3.24 -12.69 12.25
N ALA A 332 -2.08 -12.40 12.84
CA ALA A 332 -1.26 -13.39 13.53
C ALA A 332 -2.03 -14.05 14.67
N ASP A 333 -2.67 -13.26 15.53
CA ASP A 333 -3.51 -13.76 16.61
C ASP A 333 -4.63 -14.68 16.11
N ALA A 334 -5.33 -14.21 15.07
CA ALA A 334 -6.43 -14.96 14.47
C ALA A 334 -5.99 -16.28 13.81
N THR A 335 -4.74 -16.35 13.30
CA THR A 335 -4.18 -17.58 12.70
C THR A 335 -3.38 -18.46 13.67
N GLY A 336 -3.27 -18.07 14.95
CA GLY A 336 -2.57 -18.84 15.98
C GLY A 336 -1.06 -18.60 16.02
N ASP A 337 -0.55 -17.56 15.35
CA ASP A 337 0.83 -17.13 15.48
C ASP A 337 0.95 -16.15 16.66
N TYR A 338 1.43 -16.64 17.79
CA TYR A 338 1.62 -15.87 19.02
C TYR A 338 3.02 -15.28 19.17
N SER A 339 3.85 -15.30 18.14
CA SER A 339 5.20 -14.74 18.17
C SER A 339 5.21 -13.25 18.55
N TYR A 340 4.19 -12.50 18.15
CA TYR A 340 4.03 -11.08 18.46
C TYR A 340 4.02 -10.76 19.96
N LYS A 341 3.64 -11.70 20.83
CA LYS A 341 3.59 -11.50 22.30
C LYS A 341 4.95 -11.12 22.90
N LYS A 342 6.06 -11.47 22.21
CA LYS A 342 7.41 -11.09 22.60
C LYS A 342 7.68 -9.60 22.43
N ILE A 343 6.97 -8.94 21.52
CA ILE A 343 7.19 -7.52 21.16
C ILE A 343 6.00 -6.63 21.48
N TYR A 344 4.80 -7.18 21.65
CA TYR A 344 3.60 -6.39 21.91
C TYR A 344 2.50 -7.19 22.61
N ASN A 345 2.36 -6.99 23.94
CA ASN A 345 1.35 -7.70 24.74
C ASN A 345 0.02 -6.92 24.87
N ASN A 346 0.01 -5.63 24.60
CA ASN A 346 -1.18 -4.77 24.75
C ASN A 346 -2.01 -4.74 23.46
N TYR A 347 -2.27 -5.90 22.90
CA TYR A 347 -3.00 -6.06 21.67
C TYR A 347 -4.39 -5.40 21.71
N VAL A 348 -4.70 -4.60 20.70
CA VAL A 348 -6.03 -4.03 20.47
C VAL A 348 -6.73 -4.89 19.43
N ASN A 349 -7.73 -5.65 19.89
CA ASN A 349 -8.57 -6.43 18.97
C ASN A 349 -9.34 -5.47 18.05
N ASN A 350 -8.91 -5.37 16.80
CA ASN A 350 -9.66 -4.66 15.78
C ASN A 350 -10.74 -5.60 15.22
N GLY A 351 -11.89 -5.62 15.87
CA GLY A 351 -13.01 -6.50 15.52
C GLY A 351 -13.46 -6.42 14.07
N LEU A 352 -13.20 -5.27 13.39
CA LEU A 352 -13.52 -5.09 11.99
C LEU A 352 -12.62 -5.95 11.09
N ILE A 353 -11.33 -5.99 11.38
CA ILE A 353 -10.38 -6.83 10.64
C ILE A 353 -10.70 -8.29 10.89
N LYS A 354 -10.94 -8.68 12.14
CA LYS A 354 -11.29 -10.05 12.49
C LYS A 354 -12.53 -10.50 11.73
N LYS A 355 -13.59 -9.69 11.69
CA LYS A 355 -14.84 -10.00 10.98
C LYS A 355 -14.65 -10.14 9.46
N ASN A 356 -13.88 -9.21 8.85
CA ASN A 356 -13.62 -9.22 7.41
C ASN A 356 -12.70 -10.38 6.97
N LEU A 357 -11.87 -10.90 7.90
CA LEU A 357 -10.91 -11.96 7.65
C LEU A 357 -11.41 -13.33 8.06
N GLU A 358 -12.47 -13.42 8.84
CA GLU A 358 -12.89 -14.64 9.52
C GLU A 358 -13.08 -15.83 8.57
N ASN A 359 -13.77 -15.63 7.45
CA ASN A 359 -13.97 -16.67 6.45
C ASN A 359 -12.66 -17.11 5.77
N GLN A 360 -11.76 -16.17 5.51
CA GLN A 360 -10.47 -16.45 4.87
C GLN A 360 -9.52 -17.13 5.83
N ILE A 361 -9.52 -16.71 7.09
CA ILE A 361 -8.69 -17.29 8.17
C ILE A 361 -9.14 -18.73 8.45
N ASN A 362 -10.45 -18.98 8.56
CA ASN A 362 -10.97 -20.30 8.79
C ASN A 362 -10.61 -21.26 7.65
N PHE A 363 -10.82 -20.84 6.40
CA PHE A 363 -10.40 -21.65 5.25
C PHE A 363 -8.90 -21.99 5.28
N ARG A 364 -8.04 -21.03 5.64
CA ARG A 364 -6.58 -21.26 5.70
C ARG A 364 -6.18 -22.19 6.84
N LYS A 365 -6.83 -22.10 8.00
CA LYS A 365 -6.61 -23.01 9.13
C LYS A 365 -6.97 -24.47 8.80
N GLU A 366 -8.02 -24.66 8.01
CA GLU A 366 -8.48 -25.99 7.61
C GLU A 366 -7.63 -26.64 6.53
N ASN A 367 -6.95 -25.83 5.69
CA ASN A 367 -6.28 -26.31 4.48
C ASN A 367 -4.75 -26.16 4.50
N PHE A 368 -4.17 -25.44 5.46
CA PHE A 368 -2.74 -25.18 5.61
C PHE A 368 -2.26 -25.25 7.06
#